data_0a6500930b0e3955f10fb0d4ae852d04
#
_entry.id   0a6500930b0e3955f10fb0d4ae852d04
#
_cell.length_a   1.000
_cell.length_b   1.000
_cell.length_c   1.000
_cell.angle_alpha   90.00
_cell.angle_beta   90.00
_cell.angle_gamma   90.00
#
_symmetry.space_group_name_H-M   'P 1'
#
loop_
_entity.id
_entity.type
_entity.pdbx_description
1 polymer ?
#
loop_
_entity_poly.entity_id
_entity_poly.type
_entity_poly.pdbx_seq_one_letter_code
_entity_poly.pdbx_strand_id
1 'polypeptide(L)'
;MAKVELKQPIVQEISETIKDAQSLVVVDYRGLTVAEDTQLRKNLREAGVTYKVYKNTLVNRAIEGTEFESLKDVLEGPNAFAVSTEDATAPARVLAEFAKKAPSLEIKAGVVEGTYYDAEGMKQIASVPSREVLLSKLLGSLQSPITNLARVLNQIRSEEHTSELQSH
;
A
#
# COMPACT_ATOMS: atom_id res chain seq x y z
N MET A 1 37.13 -10.38 11.96
CA MET A 1 37.08 -9.53 10.74
C MET A 1 36.19 -10.16 9.68
N ALA A 2 36.26 -11.43 9.36
CA ALA A 2 35.48 -12.10 8.31
C ALA A 2 33.94 -12.02 8.40
N LYS A 3 33.36 -11.76 9.58
CA LYS A 3 31.90 -11.63 9.74
C LYS A 3 31.31 -10.29 9.30
N VAL A 4 32.14 -9.26 9.12
CA VAL A 4 31.68 -7.93 8.70
C VAL A 4 31.58 -7.88 7.18
N GLU A 5 32.53 -8.46 6.47
CA GLU A 5 32.55 -8.54 5.00
C GLU A 5 31.36 -9.30 4.41
N LEU A 6 30.90 -10.37 5.09
CA LEU A 6 29.71 -11.14 4.69
C LEU A 6 28.39 -10.39 4.93
N LYS A 7 28.37 -9.37 5.79
CA LYS A 7 27.17 -8.60 6.12
C LYS A 7 27.02 -7.34 5.29
N GLN A 8 28.12 -6.80 4.77
CA GLN A 8 28.11 -5.60 3.93
C GLN A 8 27.24 -5.77 2.66
N PRO A 9 27.36 -6.85 1.88
CA PRO A 9 26.52 -7.02 0.69
C PRO A 9 25.04 -7.12 1.04
N ILE A 10 24.68 -7.71 2.18
CA ILE A 10 23.28 -7.80 2.63
C ILE A 10 22.75 -6.41 3.03
N VAL A 11 23.54 -5.60 3.72
CA VAL A 11 23.16 -4.22 4.07
C VAL A 11 23.02 -3.38 2.80
N GLN A 12 23.88 -3.56 1.81
CA GLN A 12 23.78 -2.89 0.52
C GLN A 12 22.51 -3.29 -0.23
N GLU A 13 22.20 -4.60 -0.31
CA GLU A 13 20.95 -5.09 -0.90
C GLU A 13 19.72 -4.48 -0.22
N ILE A 14 19.71 -4.45 1.13
CA ILE A 14 18.63 -3.82 1.89
C ILE A 14 18.54 -2.33 1.59
N SER A 15 19.68 -1.63 1.58
CA SER A 15 19.73 -0.20 1.29
C SER A 15 19.27 0.14 -0.13
N GLU A 16 19.60 -0.65 -1.13
CA GLU A 16 19.13 -0.49 -2.50
C GLU A 16 17.62 -0.73 -2.59
N THR A 17 17.14 -1.82 -1.98
CA THR A 17 15.69 -2.12 -1.95
C THR A 17 14.89 -1.03 -1.24
N ILE A 18 15.44 -0.41 -0.20
CA ILE A 18 14.78 0.64 0.56
C ILE A 18 14.83 2.00 -0.17
N LYS A 19 15.90 2.30 -0.89
CA LYS A 19 16.03 3.56 -1.64
C LYS A 19 14.96 3.72 -2.71
N ASP A 20 14.62 2.63 -3.38
CA ASP A 20 13.61 2.62 -4.43
C ASP A 20 12.19 2.42 -3.88
N ALA A 21 12.06 2.21 -2.57
CA ALA A 21 10.79 1.90 -1.92
C ALA A 21 9.92 3.14 -1.72
N GLN A 22 8.68 3.09 -2.17
CA GLN A 22 7.64 4.06 -1.84
C GLN A 22 6.99 3.78 -0.49
N SER A 23 6.99 2.51 -0.07
CA SER A 23 6.48 2.11 1.23
C SER A 23 7.23 0.94 1.82
N LEU A 24 7.34 0.94 3.14
CA LEU A 24 7.96 -0.11 3.95
C LEU A 24 7.03 -0.43 5.11
N VAL A 25 6.55 -1.65 5.19
CA VAL A 25 5.66 -2.12 6.26
C VAL A 25 6.34 -3.20 7.07
N VAL A 26 6.31 -3.04 8.39
CA VAL A 26 6.87 -3.99 9.37
C VAL A 26 5.76 -4.82 9.99
N VAL A 27 5.88 -6.13 9.90
CA VAL A 27 4.91 -7.08 10.45
C VAL A 27 5.57 -8.10 11.34
N ASP A 28 4.85 -8.57 12.35
CA ASP A 28 5.21 -9.74 13.13
C ASP A 28 4.58 -10.99 12.49
N TYR A 29 5.42 -11.95 12.13
CA TYR A 29 4.98 -13.17 11.45
C TYR A 29 4.87 -14.37 12.40
N ARG A 30 5.03 -14.17 13.70
CA ARG A 30 4.92 -15.26 14.68
C ARG A 30 3.52 -15.84 14.70
N GLY A 31 3.46 -17.15 14.80
CA GLY A 31 2.19 -17.90 14.89
C GLY A 31 1.57 -18.22 13.52
N LEU A 32 2.17 -17.79 12.41
CA LEU A 32 1.76 -18.25 11.09
C LEU A 32 2.22 -19.66 10.82
N THR A 33 1.35 -20.46 10.23
CA THR A 33 1.71 -21.77 9.70
C THR A 33 2.49 -21.63 8.40
N VAL A 34 3.26 -22.67 8.03
CA VAL A 34 4.03 -22.66 6.76
C VAL A 34 3.12 -22.48 5.54
N ALA A 35 1.92 -23.03 5.59
CA ALA A 35 0.93 -22.88 4.53
C ALA A 35 0.45 -21.42 4.39
N GLU A 36 0.17 -20.77 5.51
CA GLU A 36 -0.25 -19.37 5.57
C GLU A 36 0.88 -18.42 5.10
N ASP A 37 2.12 -18.64 5.56
CA ASP A 37 3.26 -17.83 5.09
C ASP A 37 3.49 -17.99 3.59
N THR A 38 3.37 -19.20 3.07
CA THR A 38 3.48 -19.46 1.62
C THR A 38 2.39 -18.74 0.83
N GLN A 39 1.15 -18.76 1.32
CA GLN A 39 0.04 -18.06 0.70
C GLN A 39 0.22 -16.54 0.78
N LEU A 40 0.69 -16.03 1.92
CA LEU A 40 0.99 -14.61 2.09
C LEU A 40 2.05 -14.13 1.09
N ARG A 41 3.15 -14.88 0.96
CA ARG A 41 4.23 -14.58 0.00
C ARG A 41 3.74 -14.59 -1.44
N LYS A 42 2.84 -15.51 -1.77
CA LYS A 42 2.22 -15.56 -3.09
C LYS A 42 1.39 -14.31 -3.37
N ASN A 43 0.49 -13.95 -2.45
CA ASN A 43 -0.37 -12.78 -2.58
C ASN A 43 0.44 -11.48 -2.69
N LEU A 44 1.48 -11.33 -1.87
CA LEU A 44 2.36 -10.16 -1.91
C LEU A 44 3.13 -10.06 -3.23
N ARG A 45 3.63 -11.19 -3.74
CA ARG A 45 4.31 -11.23 -5.03
C ARG A 45 3.38 -10.86 -6.19
N GLU A 46 2.14 -11.33 -6.17
CA GLU A 46 1.11 -10.99 -7.16
C GLU A 46 0.76 -9.48 -7.12
N ALA A 47 0.90 -8.85 -5.96
CA ALA A 47 0.71 -7.42 -5.77
C ALA A 47 1.98 -6.57 -6.03
N GLY A 48 3.07 -7.17 -6.53
CA GLY A 48 4.34 -6.47 -6.77
C GLY A 48 5.10 -6.06 -5.51
N VAL A 49 4.80 -6.68 -4.37
CA VAL A 49 5.42 -6.38 -3.07
C VAL A 49 6.54 -7.37 -2.78
N THR A 50 7.71 -6.86 -2.46
CA THR A 50 8.85 -7.67 -2.01
C THR A 50 8.71 -7.94 -0.52
N TYR A 51 8.58 -9.21 -0.15
CA TYR A 51 8.47 -9.64 1.24
C TYR A 51 9.70 -10.45 1.64
N LYS A 52 10.47 -9.94 2.59
CA LYS A 52 11.68 -10.59 3.09
C LYS A 52 11.80 -10.42 4.61
N VAL A 53 12.47 -11.40 5.23
CA VAL A 53 12.81 -11.36 6.65
C VAL A 53 14.29 -11.05 6.78
N TYR A 54 14.60 -9.95 7.45
CA TYR A 54 15.97 -9.52 7.70
C TYR A 54 16.23 -9.42 9.20
N LYS A 55 17.49 -9.45 9.57
CA LYS A 55 17.90 -9.20 10.95
C LYS A 55 17.74 -7.71 11.29
N ASN A 56 17.05 -7.40 12.38
CA ASN A 56 16.76 -6.01 12.80
C ASN A 56 18.01 -5.11 12.82
N THR A 57 19.15 -5.61 13.31
CA THR A 57 20.40 -4.86 13.36
C THR A 57 20.95 -4.47 11.97
N LEU A 58 20.68 -5.25 10.94
CA LEU A 58 21.09 -4.95 9.56
C LEU A 58 20.15 -3.92 8.95
N VAL A 59 18.85 -4.05 9.21
CA VAL A 59 17.84 -3.09 8.76
C VAL A 59 18.06 -1.74 9.44
N ASN A 60 18.33 -1.70 10.74
CA ASN A 60 18.64 -0.46 11.45
C ASN A 60 19.78 0.32 10.81
N ARG A 61 20.84 -0.37 10.38
CA ARG A 61 21.98 0.27 9.68
C ARG A 61 21.61 0.73 8.28
N ALA A 62 20.71 0.04 7.60
CA ALA A 62 20.29 0.37 6.25
C ALA A 62 19.32 1.55 6.19
N ILE A 63 18.51 1.73 7.24
CA ILE A 63 17.52 2.83 7.34
C ILE A 63 18.09 4.11 7.95
N GLU A 64 19.30 4.04 8.54
CA GLU A 64 19.99 5.24 9.07
C GLU A 64 20.20 6.28 7.96
N GLY A 65 19.68 7.49 8.19
CA GLY A 65 19.74 8.58 7.22
C GLY A 65 18.71 8.50 6.08
N THR A 66 17.70 7.64 6.18
CA THR A 66 16.57 7.58 5.25
C THR A 66 15.28 8.03 5.93
N GLU A 67 14.23 8.27 5.14
CA GLU A 67 12.89 8.61 5.62
C GLU A 67 12.27 7.52 6.52
N PHE A 68 12.82 6.31 6.49
CA PHE A 68 12.37 5.16 7.25
C PHE A 68 12.98 5.06 8.66
N GLU A 69 13.77 6.04 9.09
CA GLU A 69 14.42 6.05 10.40
C GLU A 69 13.43 5.98 11.56
N SER A 70 12.22 6.50 11.37
CA SER A 70 11.13 6.45 12.35
C SER A 70 10.70 5.03 12.74
N LEU A 71 11.07 4.01 11.95
CA LEU A 71 10.76 2.62 12.26
C LEU A 71 11.71 1.98 13.28
N LYS A 72 12.81 2.64 13.65
CA LYS A 72 13.80 2.09 14.60
C LYS A 72 13.19 1.63 15.92
N ASP A 73 12.25 2.40 16.44
CA ASP A 73 11.59 2.14 17.73
C ASP A 73 10.67 0.91 17.69
N VAL A 74 10.25 0.50 16.48
CA VAL A 74 9.32 -0.62 16.25
C VAL A 74 10.06 -1.91 15.89
N LEU A 75 11.37 -1.84 15.61
CA LEU A 75 12.19 -2.98 15.20
C LEU A 75 12.58 -3.90 16.37
N GLU A 76 11.64 -4.21 17.25
CA GLU A 76 11.83 -5.18 18.32
C GLU A 76 11.20 -6.53 17.96
N GLY A 77 11.86 -7.61 18.34
CA GLY A 77 11.40 -8.98 18.09
C GLY A 77 11.55 -9.45 16.64
N PRO A 78 10.90 -10.55 16.26
CA PRO A 78 10.92 -11.07 14.90
C PRO A 78 10.07 -10.21 13.98
N ASN A 79 10.70 -9.64 12.97
CA ASN A 79 10.05 -8.77 12.02
C ASN A 79 10.24 -9.26 10.58
N ALA A 80 9.20 -9.16 9.80
CA ALA A 80 9.23 -9.29 8.35
C ALA A 80 8.95 -7.93 7.71
N PHE A 81 9.53 -7.70 6.56
CA PHE A 81 9.50 -6.42 5.86
C PHE A 81 8.81 -6.62 4.51
N ALA A 82 7.76 -5.87 4.30
CA ALA A 82 7.06 -5.77 3.03
C ALA A 82 7.38 -4.42 2.39
N VAL A 83 8.04 -4.45 1.25
CA VAL A 83 8.52 -3.28 0.51
C VAL A 83 7.81 -3.20 -0.81
N SER A 84 7.27 -2.04 -1.16
CA SER A 84 6.70 -1.77 -2.49
C SER A 84 7.37 -0.59 -3.15
N THR A 85 7.63 -0.73 -4.44
CA THR A 85 8.22 0.31 -5.30
C THR A 85 7.21 0.96 -6.24
N GLU A 86 6.10 0.30 -6.53
CA GLU A 86 5.10 0.77 -7.49
C GLU A 86 3.88 1.38 -6.82
N ASP A 87 3.26 0.65 -5.89
CA ASP A 87 2.04 1.07 -5.20
C ASP A 87 2.30 1.16 -3.69
N ALA A 88 2.33 2.39 -3.17
CA ALA A 88 2.60 2.65 -1.77
C ALA A 88 1.57 2.01 -0.80
N THR A 89 0.34 1.77 -1.27
CA THR A 89 -0.74 1.20 -0.45
C THR A 89 -0.88 -0.32 -0.57
N ALA A 90 -0.27 -0.94 -1.60
CA ALA A 90 -0.39 -2.36 -1.87
C ALA A 90 0.01 -3.26 -0.68
N PRO A 91 1.17 -3.06 -0.01
CA PRO A 91 1.55 -3.91 1.11
C PRO A 91 0.56 -3.79 2.28
N ALA A 92 0.11 -2.59 2.61
CA ALA A 92 -0.87 -2.37 3.67
C ALA A 92 -2.19 -3.10 3.40
N ARG A 93 -2.69 -3.00 2.18
CA ARG A 93 -3.95 -3.63 1.75
C ARG A 93 -3.87 -5.15 1.81
N VAL A 94 -2.86 -5.76 1.19
CA VAL A 94 -2.69 -7.21 1.16
C VAL A 94 -2.49 -7.77 2.56
N LEU A 95 -1.65 -7.12 3.38
CA LEU A 95 -1.39 -7.53 4.76
C LEU A 95 -2.65 -7.41 5.63
N ALA A 96 -3.44 -6.36 5.50
CA ALA A 96 -4.68 -6.20 6.26
C ALA A 96 -5.77 -7.20 5.84
N GLU A 97 -5.88 -7.52 4.55
CA GLU A 97 -6.77 -8.58 4.08
C GLU A 97 -6.36 -9.96 4.61
N PHE A 98 -5.06 -10.22 4.62
CA PHE A 98 -4.53 -11.47 5.14
C PHE A 98 -4.67 -11.58 6.66
N ALA A 99 -4.47 -10.49 7.40
CA ALA A 99 -4.66 -10.43 8.85
C ALA A 99 -6.10 -10.75 9.28
N LYS A 100 -7.09 -10.50 8.43
CA LYS A 100 -8.49 -10.93 8.67
C LYS A 100 -8.66 -12.45 8.61
N LYS A 101 -7.84 -13.14 7.80
CA LYS A 101 -7.86 -14.61 7.63
C LYS A 101 -6.95 -15.29 8.63
N ALA A 102 -5.83 -14.68 8.95
CA ALA A 102 -4.81 -15.18 9.88
C ALA A 102 -4.56 -14.15 10.99
N PRO A 103 -5.29 -14.24 12.12
CA PRO A 103 -5.19 -13.28 13.23
C PRO A 103 -3.82 -13.27 13.91
N SER A 104 -2.98 -14.26 13.60
CA SER A 104 -1.60 -14.33 14.11
C SER A 104 -0.65 -13.32 13.44
N LEU A 105 -1.06 -12.73 12.29
CA LEU A 105 -0.28 -11.71 11.62
C LEU A 105 -0.60 -10.34 12.22
N GLU A 106 0.39 -9.71 12.84
CA GLU A 106 0.25 -8.37 13.40
C GLU A 106 1.06 -7.36 12.59
N ILE A 107 0.39 -6.31 12.12
CA ILE A 107 1.04 -5.15 11.50
C ILE A 107 1.49 -4.23 12.64
N LYS A 108 2.79 -4.01 12.77
CA LYS A 108 3.35 -3.15 13.83
C LYS A 108 3.32 -1.68 13.45
N ALA A 109 3.90 -1.36 12.33
CA ALA A 109 3.95 -0.01 11.79
C ALA A 109 4.38 -0.05 10.32
N GLY A 110 4.31 1.09 9.67
CA GLY A 110 4.82 1.26 8.33
C GLY A 110 5.10 2.72 8.00
N VAL A 111 5.91 2.93 7.00
CA VAL A 111 6.13 4.24 6.39
C VAL A 111 5.60 4.17 4.96
N VAL A 112 4.74 5.09 4.63
CA VAL A 112 4.14 5.21 3.30
C VAL A 112 4.39 6.63 2.79
N GLU A 113 5.06 6.76 1.66
CA GLU A 113 5.44 8.05 1.07
C GLU A 113 6.14 9.01 2.07
N GLY A 114 7.09 8.46 2.86
CA GLY A 114 7.83 9.23 3.86
C GLY A 114 7.07 9.55 5.15
N THR A 115 5.80 9.16 5.27
CA THR A 115 4.99 9.39 6.46
C THR A 115 4.89 8.12 7.30
N TYR A 116 5.22 8.24 8.60
CA TYR A 116 5.09 7.14 9.56
C TYR A 116 3.62 6.92 9.94
N TYR A 117 3.23 5.67 9.94
CA TYR A 117 1.90 5.20 10.36
C TYR A 117 2.04 4.08 11.38
N ASP A 118 1.30 4.20 12.45
CA ASP A 118 1.15 3.16 13.46
C ASP A 118 0.19 2.05 12.95
N ALA A 119 0.02 0.99 13.72
CA ALA A 119 -0.83 -0.16 13.40
C ALA A 119 -2.28 0.26 13.03
N GLU A 120 -2.84 1.26 13.71
CA GLU A 120 -4.18 1.79 13.39
C GLU A 120 -4.18 2.61 12.10
N GLY A 121 -3.17 3.45 11.89
CA GLY A 121 -3.00 4.22 10.66
C GLY A 121 -2.81 3.30 9.44
N MET A 122 -2.08 2.21 9.60
CA MET A 122 -1.91 1.20 8.55
C MET A 122 -3.22 0.52 8.17
N LYS A 123 -4.13 0.27 9.11
CA LYS A 123 -5.48 -0.25 8.82
C LYS A 123 -6.32 0.75 8.04
N GLN A 124 -6.18 2.05 8.34
CA GLN A 124 -6.85 3.10 7.58
C GLN A 124 -6.32 3.18 6.14
N ILE A 125 -5.00 3.14 5.96
CA ILE A 125 -4.37 3.10 4.63
C ILE A 125 -4.78 1.84 3.85
N ALA A 126 -4.89 0.70 4.51
CA ALA A 126 -5.35 -0.54 3.89
C ALA A 126 -6.80 -0.44 3.36
N SER A 127 -7.61 0.48 3.89
CA SER A 127 -8.95 0.76 3.38
C SER A 127 -8.95 1.65 2.14
N VAL A 128 -7.83 2.32 1.84
CA VAL A 128 -7.66 3.16 0.65
C VAL A 128 -7.51 2.26 -0.58
N PRO A 129 -8.34 2.44 -1.62
CA PRO A 129 -8.20 1.69 -2.86
C PRO A 129 -6.87 1.99 -3.57
N SER A 130 -6.47 1.15 -4.51
CA SER A 130 -5.28 1.41 -5.33
C SER A 130 -5.39 2.74 -6.06
N ARG A 131 -4.25 3.32 -6.42
CA ARG A 131 -4.17 4.58 -7.17
C ARG A 131 -5.05 4.59 -8.42
N GLU A 132 -5.09 3.47 -9.14
CA GLU A 132 -5.92 3.31 -10.35
C GLU A 132 -7.42 3.40 -10.02
N VAL A 133 -7.87 2.78 -8.93
CA VAL A 133 -9.27 2.83 -8.50
C VAL A 133 -9.63 4.23 -8.00
N LEU A 134 -8.72 4.93 -7.31
CA LEU A 134 -8.92 6.33 -6.91
C LEU A 134 -9.04 7.25 -8.12
N LEU A 135 -8.17 7.09 -9.13
CA LEU A 135 -8.24 7.83 -10.38
C LEU A 135 -9.54 7.54 -11.13
N SER A 136 -9.96 6.29 -11.21
CA SER A 136 -11.24 5.91 -11.82
C SER A 136 -12.43 6.53 -11.12
N LYS A 137 -12.45 6.54 -9.79
CA LYS A 137 -13.50 7.20 -9.00
C LYS A 137 -13.49 8.71 -9.20
N LEU A 138 -12.31 9.34 -9.25
CA LEU A 138 -12.17 10.77 -9.50
C LEU A 138 -12.70 11.13 -10.90
N LEU A 139 -12.31 10.40 -11.94
CA LEU A 139 -12.80 10.57 -13.30
C LEU A 139 -14.31 10.36 -13.39
N GLY A 140 -14.86 9.34 -12.73
CA GLY A 140 -16.30 9.09 -12.65
C GLY A 140 -17.05 10.25 -11.97
N SER A 141 -16.53 10.80 -10.89
CA SER A 141 -17.12 11.94 -10.19
C SER A 141 -17.06 13.23 -11.00
N LEU A 142 -16.03 13.43 -11.83
CA LEU A 142 -15.92 14.56 -12.75
C LEU A 142 -16.84 14.44 -13.97
N GLN A 143 -17.07 13.22 -14.46
CA GLN A 143 -17.97 12.96 -15.58
C GLN A 143 -19.45 13.06 -15.19
N SER A 144 -19.83 12.72 -13.98
CA SER A 144 -21.20 12.74 -13.50
C SER A 144 -21.88 14.11 -13.63
N PRO A 145 -21.29 15.25 -13.21
CA PRO A 145 -21.88 16.57 -13.42
C PRO A 145 -22.06 16.92 -14.91
N ILE A 146 -21.09 16.55 -15.76
CA ILE A 146 -21.13 16.82 -17.21
C ILE A 146 -22.27 16.02 -17.85
N THR A 147 -22.43 14.75 -17.50
CA THR A 147 -23.51 13.90 -17.99
C THR A 147 -24.87 14.40 -17.55
N ASN A 148 -25.01 14.85 -16.31
CA ASN A 148 -26.25 15.44 -15.79
C ASN A 148 -26.58 16.76 -16.51
N LEU A 149 -25.58 17.62 -16.76
CA LEU A 149 -25.78 18.85 -17.50
C LEU A 149 -26.23 18.56 -18.95
N ALA A 150 -25.61 17.62 -19.65
CA ALA A 150 -26.01 17.20 -20.97
C ALA A 150 -27.45 16.65 -21.01
N ARG A 151 -27.86 15.89 -19.99
CA ARG A 151 -29.24 15.37 -19.85
C ARG A 151 -30.24 16.51 -19.68
N VAL A 152 -29.97 17.50 -18.80
CA VAL A 152 -30.82 18.64 -18.56
C VAL A 152 -30.96 19.48 -19.83
N LEU A 153 -29.87 19.75 -20.54
CA LEU A 153 -29.89 20.49 -21.82
C LEU A 153 -30.71 19.77 -22.89
N ASN A 154 -30.63 18.45 -22.97
CA ASN A 154 -31.46 17.66 -23.89
C ASN A 154 -32.94 17.68 -23.52
N GLN A 155 -33.29 17.70 -22.22
CA GLN A 155 -34.67 17.84 -21.78
C GLN A 155 -35.24 19.21 -22.17
N ILE A 156 -34.54 20.29 -21.94
CA ILE A 156 -34.96 21.66 -22.31
C ILE A 156 -35.23 21.72 -23.81
N ARG A 157 -34.32 21.19 -24.64
CA ARG A 157 -34.48 21.16 -26.09
C ARG A 157 -35.69 20.34 -26.55
N SER A 158 -36.03 19.24 -25.85
CA SER A 158 -37.20 18.44 -26.20
C SER A 158 -38.52 19.09 -25.81
N GLU A 159 -38.54 19.87 -24.73
CA GLU A 159 -39.70 20.61 -24.28
C GLU A 159 -40.01 21.81 -25.25
N GLU A 160 -38.99 22.51 -25.74
CA GLU A 160 -39.18 23.55 -26.77
C GLU A 160 -39.79 22.98 -28.04
N HIS A 161 -39.31 21.84 -28.51
CA HIS A 161 -39.85 21.17 -29.71
C HIS A 161 -41.30 20.70 -29.53
N THR A 162 -41.68 20.32 -28.32
CA THR A 162 -43.07 19.90 -28.02
C THR A 162 -44.00 21.11 -27.94
N SER A 163 -43.53 22.22 -27.43
CA SER A 163 -44.33 23.44 -27.30
C SER A 163 -44.59 24.10 -28.69
N GLU A 164 -43.63 24.08 -29.63
CA GLU A 164 -43.81 24.54 -30.97
C GLU A 164 -44.85 23.74 -31.79
N LEU A 165 -44.90 22.40 -31.58
CA LEU A 165 -45.89 21.53 -32.22
C LEU A 165 -47.31 21.69 -31.65
N GLN A 166 -47.49 22.22 -30.43
CA GLN A 166 -48.77 22.48 -29.79
C GLN A 166 -49.32 23.90 -30.09
N SER A 167 -48.49 24.83 -30.62
CA SER A 167 -48.90 26.16 -30.95
C SER A 167 -49.44 26.31 -32.40
N HIS A 168 -49.52 25.24 -33.15
CA HIS A 168 -50.15 25.13 -34.44
C HIS A 168 -51.38 24.23 -34.39
#